data_57df7bed72b0721a701e5980ce9ed37b
#
_entry.id   57df7bed72b0721a701e5980ce9ed37b
#
_cell.length_a   1.000
_cell.length_b   1.000
_cell.length_c   1.000
_cell.angle_alpha   90.00
_cell.angle_beta   90.00
_cell.angle_gamma   90.00
#
_symmetry.space_group_name_H-M   'P 1'
#
loop_
_entity.id
_entity.type
_entity.pdbx_description
1 polymer ?
#
loop_
_entity_poly.entity_id
_entity_poly.type
_entity_poly.pdbx_seq_one_letter_code
_entity_poly.pdbx_strand_id
1 'polypeptide(L)'
;MGTPFDSIPGVAAPARRALAAAGYHHLEDLDGVSHASLRGLHGMGDRSLQRLQAALAERGLGLADAPPAEDRRATFTEGHTGANAPDLRTAPAPTGLDDYLGTLDARRRAHADQLLELFGRATGGAAPVLWGESMIGYGQVHYRYATGREGDTFKVGFSPRRAKLSLYGLDRSADLLERLGKHTVGVACLYVNKPEDVRLDVLEEMVRRAWEGDLRGWA
;
A
#
# COMPACT_ATOMS: atom_id res chain seq x y z
N MET A 1 -14.94 15.88 -25.24
CA MET A 1 -14.23 14.57 -25.35
C MET A 1 -14.42 13.85 -24.03
N GLY A 2 -14.91 12.60 -24.05
CA GLY A 2 -15.10 11.84 -22.84
C GLY A 2 -13.79 11.27 -22.30
N THR A 3 -13.74 10.95 -21.01
CA THR A 3 -12.58 10.38 -20.33
C THR A 3 -12.51 8.88 -20.59
N PRO A 4 -11.49 8.35 -21.31
CA PRO A 4 -11.41 6.94 -21.60
C PRO A 4 -11.06 6.12 -20.34
N PHE A 5 -11.61 4.92 -20.20
CA PHE A 5 -11.41 4.08 -19.01
C PHE A 5 -9.96 3.61 -18.76
N ASP A 6 -9.13 3.60 -19.77
CA ASP A 6 -7.72 3.24 -19.63
C ASP A 6 -6.87 4.35 -19.00
N SER A 7 -7.37 5.60 -19.01
CA SER A 7 -6.75 6.72 -18.31
C SER A 7 -7.03 6.73 -16.81
N ILE A 8 -7.96 5.87 -16.32
CA ILE A 8 -8.32 5.81 -14.90
C ILE A 8 -7.46 4.78 -14.18
N PRO A 9 -6.57 5.21 -13.26
CA PRO A 9 -5.69 4.30 -12.57
C PRO A 9 -6.44 3.24 -11.76
N GLY A 10 -6.07 1.98 -11.93
CA GLY A 10 -6.63 0.86 -11.15
C GLY A 10 -7.92 0.26 -11.70
N VAL A 11 -8.44 0.75 -12.83
CA VAL A 11 -9.51 0.07 -13.57
C VAL A 11 -8.91 -1.08 -14.39
N ALA A 12 -9.17 -2.30 -13.97
CA ALA A 12 -8.57 -3.50 -14.56
C ALA A 12 -9.05 -3.78 -15.99
N ALA A 13 -8.22 -4.42 -16.82
CA ALA A 13 -8.57 -4.74 -18.21
C ALA A 13 -9.87 -5.58 -18.36
N PRO A 14 -10.19 -6.55 -17.48
CA PRO A 14 -11.49 -7.22 -17.53
C PRO A 14 -12.68 -6.27 -17.36
N ALA A 15 -12.59 -5.31 -16.42
CA ALA A 15 -13.64 -4.34 -16.19
C ALA A 15 -13.84 -3.41 -17.40
N ARG A 16 -12.74 -2.95 -18.04
CA ARG A 16 -12.82 -2.14 -19.25
C ARG A 16 -13.51 -2.87 -20.41
N ARG A 17 -13.19 -4.17 -20.58
CA ARG A 17 -13.88 -4.99 -21.60
C ARG A 17 -15.36 -5.18 -21.27
N ALA A 18 -15.70 -5.38 -20.01
CA ALA A 18 -17.08 -5.50 -19.56
C ALA A 18 -17.89 -4.23 -19.83
N LEU A 19 -17.32 -3.05 -19.58
CA LEU A 19 -17.94 -1.77 -19.87
C LEU A 19 -18.15 -1.57 -21.37
N ALA A 20 -17.12 -1.82 -22.18
CA ALA A 20 -17.23 -1.71 -23.63
C ALA A 20 -18.29 -2.66 -24.22
N ALA A 21 -18.36 -3.91 -23.71
CA ALA A 21 -19.38 -4.87 -24.11
C ALA A 21 -20.81 -4.45 -23.70
N ALA A 22 -20.94 -3.68 -22.61
CA ALA A 22 -22.20 -3.10 -22.16
C ALA A 22 -22.55 -1.76 -22.86
N GLY A 23 -21.71 -1.30 -23.80
CA GLY A 23 -21.96 -0.07 -24.59
C GLY A 23 -21.43 1.21 -23.94
N TYR A 24 -20.66 1.12 -22.86
CA TYR A 24 -20.02 2.29 -22.23
C TYR A 24 -18.59 2.45 -22.74
N HIS A 25 -18.24 3.65 -23.20
CA HIS A 25 -16.93 3.94 -23.81
C HIS A 25 -16.11 4.96 -23.03
N HIS A 26 -16.78 5.82 -22.26
CA HIS A 26 -16.17 6.88 -21.48
C HIS A 26 -16.72 6.89 -20.04
N LEU A 27 -15.98 7.49 -19.14
CA LEU A 27 -16.37 7.61 -17.73
C LEU A 27 -17.73 8.31 -17.59
N GLU A 28 -17.95 9.35 -18.36
CA GLU A 28 -19.15 10.18 -18.33
C GLU A 28 -20.42 9.40 -18.76
N ASP A 29 -20.27 8.32 -19.54
CA ASP A 29 -21.38 7.43 -19.92
C ASP A 29 -21.97 6.71 -18.70
N LEU A 30 -21.25 6.69 -17.60
CA LEU A 30 -21.67 6.03 -16.37
C LEU A 30 -22.46 6.95 -15.42
N ASP A 31 -22.60 8.23 -15.73
CA ASP A 31 -23.37 9.15 -14.88
C ASP A 31 -24.82 8.70 -14.78
N GLY A 32 -25.31 8.52 -13.54
CA GLY A 32 -26.66 8.02 -13.29
C GLY A 32 -26.89 6.53 -13.59
N VAL A 33 -25.89 5.78 -14.02
CA VAL A 33 -25.99 4.33 -14.21
C VAL A 33 -26.04 3.63 -12.86
N SER A 34 -26.91 2.61 -12.73
CA SER A 34 -27.04 1.84 -11.48
C SER A 34 -25.73 1.13 -11.11
N HIS A 35 -25.24 1.37 -9.89
CA HIS A 35 -24.09 0.67 -9.31
C HIS A 35 -24.29 -0.84 -9.33
N ALA A 36 -25.50 -1.33 -8.98
CA ALA A 36 -25.82 -2.75 -8.98
C ALA A 36 -25.71 -3.37 -10.38
N SER A 37 -26.17 -2.66 -11.41
CA SER A 37 -26.05 -3.10 -12.80
C SER A 37 -24.60 -3.24 -13.25
N LEU A 38 -23.75 -2.27 -12.93
CA LEU A 38 -22.32 -2.34 -13.25
C LEU A 38 -21.61 -3.46 -12.48
N ARG A 39 -21.97 -3.65 -11.21
CA ARG A 39 -21.43 -4.74 -10.38
C ARG A 39 -21.75 -6.13 -10.95
N GLY A 40 -22.91 -6.28 -11.60
CA GLY A 40 -23.34 -7.52 -12.24
C GLY A 40 -22.60 -7.86 -13.54
N LEU A 41 -21.84 -6.94 -14.12
CA LEU A 41 -21.10 -7.20 -15.36
C LEU A 41 -19.97 -8.22 -15.12
N HIS A 42 -19.93 -9.24 -15.97
CA HIS A 42 -18.85 -10.24 -15.88
C HIS A 42 -17.47 -9.58 -16.12
N GLY A 43 -16.57 -9.67 -15.14
CA GLY A 43 -15.27 -9.03 -15.18
C GLY A 43 -15.19 -7.69 -14.45
N MET A 44 -16.32 -7.17 -13.93
CA MET A 44 -16.36 -6.01 -13.06
C MET A 44 -16.06 -6.45 -11.62
N GLY A 45 -14.88 -6.06 -11.11
CA GLY A 45 -14.53 -6.28 -9.71
C GLY A 45 -14.83 -5.04 -8.86
N ASP A 46 -15.08 -5.25 -7.56
CA ASP A 46 -15.39 -4.18 -6.61
C ASP A 46 -14.35 -3.05 -6.62
N ARG A 47 -13.06 -3.38 -6.77
CA ARG A 47 -11.98 -2.37 -6.88
C ARG A 47 -12.11 -1.48 -8.11
N SER A 48 -12.44 -2.06 -9.27
CA SER A 48 -12.63 -1.28 -10.50
C SER A 48 -13.85 -0.38 -10.38
N LEU A 49 -14.94 -0.89 -9.82
CA LEU A 49 -16.16 -0.14 -9.59
C LEU A 49 -15.94 1.04 -8.65
N GLN A 50 -15.21 0.84 -7.56
CA GLN A 50 -14.83 1.92 -6.63
C GLN A 50 -13.96 2.99 -7.30
N ARG A 51 -13.02 2.62 -8.19
CA ARG A 51 -12.18 3.57 -8.93
C ARG A 51 -13.02 4.40 -9.91
N LEU A 52 -13.97 3.77 -10.59
CA LEU A 52 -14.91 4.48 -11.47
C LEU A 52 -15.76 5.46 -10.65
N GLN A 53 -16.32 5.04 -9.52
CA GLN A 53 -17.12 5.90 -8.65
C GLN A 53 -16.32 7.10 -8.13
N ALA A 54 -15.05 6.88 -7.70
CA ALA A 54 -14.18 7.98 -7.27
C ALA A 54 -13.89 8.96 -8.42
N ALA A 55 -13.58 8.45 -9.62
CA ALA A 55 -13.30 9.28 -10.79
C ALA A 55 -14.52 10.07 -11.29
N LEU A 56 -15.74 9.52 -11.14
CA LEU A 56 -16.99 10.25 -11.37
C LEU A 56 -17.17 11.38 -10.36
N ALA A 57 -16.99 11.09 -9.08
CA ALA A 57 -17.14 12.05 -7.99
C ALA A 57 -16.21 13.26 -8.14
N GLU A 58 -14.94 13.05 -8.58
CA GLU A 58 -14.00 14.13 -8.90
C GLU A 58 -14.51 15.10 -9.97
N ARG A 59 -15.50 14.68 -10.77
CA ARG A 59 -16.12 15.45 -11.86
C ARG A 59 -17.54 15.92 -11.54
N GLY A 60 -17.99 15.71 -10.29
CA GLY A 60 -19.35 16.03 -9.87
C GLY A 60 -20.42 15.11 -10.46
N LEU A 61 -20.01 13.95 -10.99
CA LEU A 61 -20.87 12.90 -11.54
C LEU A 61 -21.01 11.74 -10.54
N GLY A 62 -21.95 10.83 -10.75
CA GLY A 62 -22.15 9.72 -9.85
C GLY A 62 -22.96 8.56 -10.41
N LEU A 63 -22.75 7.37 -9.86
CA LEU A 63 -23.58 6.21 -10.14
C LEU A 63 -24.90 6.31 -9.36
N ALA A 64 -25.99 5.89 -9.96
CA ALA A 64 -27.25 5.71 -9.24
C ALA A 64 -27.11 4.54 -8.26
N ASP A 65 -27.79 4.64 -7.11
CA ASP A 65 -27.81 3.63 -6.05
C ASP A 65 -26.40 3.22 -5.54
N ALA A 66 -25.39 4.06 -5.79
CA ALA A 66 -24.07 3.80 -5.26
C ALA A 66 -24.10 3.89 -3.73
N PRO A 67 -23.55 2.91 -3.01
CA PRO A 67 -23.32 3.10 -1.60
C PRO A 67 -22.39 4.32 -1.43
N PRO A 68 -22.53 5.07 -0.33
CA PRO A 68 -21.60 6.15 -0.03
C PRO A 68 -20.16 5.65 -0.21
N ALA A 69 -19.31 6.45 -0.84
CA ALA A 69 -17.90 6.10 -0.96
C ALA A 69 -17.40 5.77 0.44
N GLU A 70 -16.97 4.51 0.65
CA GLU A 70 -16.37 4.14 1.93
C GLU A 70 -15.22 5.10 2.19
N ASP A 71 -15.32 5.88 3.25
CA ASP A 71 -14.19 6.65 3.73
C ASP A 71 -13.14 5.64 4.22
N ARG A 72 -12.17 5.37 3.35
CA ARG A 72 -11.07 4.45 3.63
C ARG A 72 -9.88 5.15 4.26
N ARG A 73 -10.02 6.42 4.57
CA ARG A 73 -8.97 7.11 5.33
C ARG A 73 -8.84 6.43 6.68
N ALA A 74 -7.64 6.00 6.97
CA ALA A 74 -7.30 5.49 8.28
C ALA A 74 -6.78 6.64 9.14
N THR A 75 -7.20 6.70 10.38
CA THR A 75 -6.48 7.46 11.40
C THR A 75 -5.38 6.58 11.95
N PHE A 76 -4.20 7.17 12.15
CA PHE A 76 -3.04 6.48 12.71
C PHE A 76 -2.67 7.14 14.04
N THR A 77 -2.38 6.31 15.03
CA THR A 77 -1.91 6.74 16.35
C THR A 77 -0.65 5.98 16.72
N GLU A 78 0.23 6.60 17.49
CA GLU A 78 1.41 5.91 18.02
C GLU A 78 1.02 4.88 19.07
N GLY A 79 1.79 3.80 19.14
CA GLY A 79 1.57 2.69 20.06
C GLY A 79 0.63 1.61 19.51
N HIS A 80 0.63 0.48 20.19
CA HIS A 80 -0.30 -0.62 19.96
C HIS A 80 -1.43 -0.57 21.00
N THR A 81 -2.65 -0.82 20.57
CA THR A 81 -3.82 -0.87 21.43
C THR A 81 -4.26 -2.28 21.80
N GLY A 82 -3.81 -3.28 21.02
CA GLY A 82 -4.28 -4.66 21.09
C GLY A 82 -5.65 -4.88 20.44
N ALA A 83 -6.33 -3.82 19.99
CA ALA A 83 -7.59 -3.91 19.27
C ALA A 83 -7.30 -4.24 17.79
N ASN A 84 -7.59 -5.48 17.40
CA ASN A 84 -7.31 -5.98 16.06
C ASN A 84 -8.54 -6.61 15.46
N ALA A 85 -8.85 -6.30 14.19
CA ALA A 85 -9.90 -6.97 13.45
C ALA A 85 -9.65 -8.49 13.42
N PRO A 86 -10.69 -9.32 13.63
CA PRO A 86 -10.52 -10.79 13.80
C PRO A 86 -9.89 -11.49 12.60
N ASP A 87 -9.99 -10.90 11.41
CA ASP A 87 -9.42 -11.41 10.16
C ASP A 87 -8.05 -10.82 9.83
N LEU A 88 -7.44 -10.07 10.76
CA LEU A 88 -6.13 -9.48 10.58
C LEU A 88 -5.05 -10.57 10.53
N ARG A 89 -4.40 -10.72 9.38
CA ARG A 89 -3.34 -11.70 9.17
C ARG A 89 -1.94 -11.16 9.52
N THR A 90 -1.82 -9.85 9.62
CA THR A 90 -0.57 -9.18 9.90
C THR A 90 -0.50 -8.87 11.38
N ALA A 91 0.19 -9.69 12.14
CA ALA A 91 0.44 -9.52 13.57
C ALA A 91 1.91 -9.80 13.85
N PRO A 92 2.47 -9.35 14.98
CA PRO A 92 3.78 -9.76 15.41
C PRO A 92 3.84 -11.30 15.42
N ALA A 93 4.86 -11.87 14.74
CA ALA A 93 4.98 -13.31 14.62
C ALA A 93 5.54 -13.92 15.93
N PRO A 94 5.03 -15.09 16.35
CA PRO A 94 5.56 -15.78 17.53
C PRO A 94 6.97 -16.33 17.31
N THR A 95 7.36 -16.61 16.06
CA THR A 95 8.74 -17.00 15.69
C THR A 95 9.64 -15.80 15.65
N GLY A 96 10.83 -15.91 16.22
CA GLY A 96 11.81 -14.86 16.30
C GLY A 96 12.29 -14.39 14.92
N LEU A 97 12.74 -13.15 14.85
CA LEU A 97 13.32 -12.57 13.64
C LEU A 97 14.53 -13.41 13.14
N ASP A 98 15.35 -13.91 14.03
CA ASP A 98 16.53 -14.71 13.69
C ASP A 98 16.16 -16.02 12.98
N ASP A 99 15.11 -16.69 13.43
CA ASP A 99 14.59 -17.89 12.77
C ASP A 99 14.16 -17.60 11.33
N TYR A 100 13.40 -16.52 11.13
CA TYR A 100 13.00 -16.08 9.80
C TYR A 100 14.22 -15.76 8.92
N LEU A 101 15.17 -15.00 9.44
CA LEU A 101 16.39 -14.63 8.71
C LEU A 101 17.22 -15.88 8.34
N GLY A 102 17.19 -16.91 9.16
CA GLY A 102 17.82 -18.22 8.91
C GLY A 102 17.19 -18.99 7.75
N THR A 103 15.93 -18.70 7.38
CA THR A 103 15.26 -19.34 6.24
C THR A 103 15.60 -18.72 4.89
N LEU A 104 16.23 -17.54 4.89
CA LEU A 104 16.55 -16.81 3.64
C LEU A 104 17.77 -17.46 2.95
N ASP A 105 17.73 -17.48 1.62
CA ASP A 105 18.92 -17.80 0.84
C ASP A 105 20.04 -16.77 1.12
N ALA A 106 21.30 -17.15 0.89
CA ALA A 106 22.47 -16.34 1.23
C ALA A 106 22.41 -14.92 0.63
N ARG A 107 21.92 -14.79 -0.60
CA ARG A 107 21.78 -13.49 -1.26
C ARG A 107 20.72 -12.63 -0.56
N ARG A 108 19.53 -13.19 -0.30
CA ARG A 108 18.44 -12.46 0.36
C ARG A 108 18.78 -12.16 1.83
N ARG A 109 19.52 -13.04 2.47
CA ARG A 109 20.04 -12.79 3.82
C ARG A 109 20.96 -11.56 3.82
N ALA A 110 21.94 -11.49 2.92
CA ALA A 110 22.81 -10.31 2.80
C ALA A 110 22.07 -9.01 2.56
N HIS A 111 21.04 -9.04 1.69
CA HIS A 111 20.17 -7.87 1.45
C HIS A 111 19.35 -7.49 2.71
N ALA A 112 18.85 -8.48 3.46
CA ALA A 112 18.14 -8.25 4.70
C ALA A 112 19.05 -7.64 5.76
N ASP A 113 20.26 -8.15 5.93
CA ASP A 113 21.26 -7.64 6.89
C ASP A 113 21.60 -6.17 6.58
N GLN A 114 21.83 -5.84 5.30
CA GLN A 114 22.08 -4.45 4.87
C GLN A 114 20.91 -3.51 5.17
N LEU A 115 19.67 -3.97 4.94
CA LEU A 115 18.48 -3.18 5.27
C LEU A 115 18.26 -3.07 6.78
N LEU A 116 18.54 -4.12 7.56
CA LEU A 116 18.48 -4.07 9.02
C LEU A 116 19.40 -2.99 9.57
N GLU A 117 20.63 -2.90 9.08
CA GLU A 117 21.58 -1.85 9.46
C GLU A 117 21.07 -0.46 9.06
N LEU A 118 20.61 -0.30 7.82
CA LEU A 118 20.10 0.98 7.31
C LEU A 118 18.88 1.46 8.11
N PHE A 119 17.87 0.60 8.29
CA PHE A 119 16.67 0.94 9.05
C PHE A 119 17.00 1.18 10.52
N GLY A 120 17.90 0.38 11.11
CA GLY A 120 18.37 0.59 12.47
C GLY A 120 18.97 1.98 12.68
N ARG A 121 19.86 2.43 11.78
CA ARG A 121 20.41 3.80 11.83
C ARG A 121 19.33 4.86 11.64
N ALA A 122 18.48 4.69 10.62
CA ALA A 122 17.46 5.68 10.27
C ALA A 122 16.35 5.84 11.34
N THR A 123 16.14 4.83 12.17
CA THR A 123 15.15 4.83 13.27
C THR A 123 15.75 5.12 14.64
N GLY A 124 17.04 5.47 14.72
CA GLY A 124 17.70 5.74 15.99
C GLY A 124 17.89 4.50 16.89
N GLY A 125 18.02 3.32 16.28
CA GLY A 125 18.25 2.06 17.00
C GLY A 125 16.95 1.37 17.47
N ALA A 126 15.79 1.70 16.90
CA ALA A 126 14.56 0.98 17.20
C ALA A 126 14.69 -0.51 16.90
N ALA A 127 14.16 -1.36 17.76
CA ALA A 127 14.22 -2.81 17.59
C ALA A 127 13.31 -3.28 16.44
N PRO A 128 13.84 -4.12 15.51
CA PRO A 128 13.03 -4.74 14.47
C PRO A 128 12.13 -5.85 15.05
N VAL A 129 10.93 -5.97 14.51
CA VAL A 129 9.96 -7.01 14.86
C VAL A 129 9.52 -7.72 13.60
N LEU A 130 9.46 -9.06 13.62
CA LEU A 130 8.86 -9.83 12.54
C LEU A 130 7.33 -9.73 12.60
N TRP A 131 6.69 -9.43 11.46
CA TRP A 131 5.26 -9.31 11.29
C TRP A 131 4.75 -10.30 10.23
N GLY A 132 3.75 -11.08 10.60
CA GLY A 132 3.26 -12.16 9.74
C GLY A 132 4.40 -13.12 9.38
N GLU A 133 4.52 -13.47 8.11
CA GLU A 133 5.49 -14.48 7.66
C GLU A 133 6.83 -13.88 7.19
N SER A 134 6.91 -12.58 6.87
CA SER A 134 8.10 -12.07 6.16
C SER A 134 8.31 -10.56 6.23
N MET A 135 7.54 -9.81 6.98
CA MET A 135 7.73 -8.37 7.11
C MET A 135 8.54 -8.05 8.37
N ILE A 136 9.55 -7.23 8.21
CA ILE A 136 10.37 -6.72 9.32
C ILE A 136 9.98 -5.27 9.52
N GLY A 137 9.35 -4.98 10.64
CA GLY A 137 8.80 -3.67 10.95
C GLY A 137 9.47 -3.01 12.14
N TYR A 138 9.45 -1.69 12.18
CA TYR A 138 9.97 -0.82 13.24
C TYR A 138 8.88 0.13 13.71
N GLY A 139 8.84 0.37 15.02
CA GLY A 139 7.83 1.22 15.66
C GLY A 139 6.50 0.52 15.86
N GLN A 140 5.65 1.18 16.61
CA GLN A 140 4.33 0.68 16.99
C GLN A 140 3.31 1.72 16.57
N VAL A 141 2.36 1.32 15.73
CA VAL A 141 1.30 2.18 15.21
C VAL A 141 -0.01 1.41 15.25
N HIS A 142 -1.07 2.10 15.63
CA HIS A 142 -2.43 1.59 15.51
C HIS A 142 -3.15 2.36 14.40
N TYR A 143 -3.88 1.66 13.54
CA TYR A 143 -4.72 2.25 12.51
C TYR A 143 -6.19 1.95 12.75
N ARG A 144 -7.06 2.90 12.42
CA ARG A 144 -8.51 2.72 12.45
C ARG A 144 -9.15 3.39 11.25
N TYR A 145 -9.85 2.59 10.45
CA TYR A 145 -10.67 3.08 9.34
C TYR A 145 -12.01 3.64 9.82
N ALA A 146 -12.61 4.55 9.06
CA ALA A 146 -13.95 5.08 9.33
C ALA A 146 -15.03 3.97 9.42
N THR A 147 -14.80 2.83 8.75
CA THR A 147 -15.66 1.63 8.83
C THR A 147 -15.60 0.91 10.19
N GLY A 148 -14.73 1.36 11.11
CA GLY A 148 -14.48 0.72 12.39
C GLY A 148 -13.48 -0.44 12.34
N ARG A 149 -12.98 -0.83 11.15
CA ARG A 149 -11.89 -1.80 11.05
C ARG A 149 -10.60 -1.19 11.57
N GLU A 150 -9.94 -1.87 12.50
CA GLU A 150 -8.74 -1.38 13.15
C GLU A 150 -7.70 -2.48 13.35
N GLY A 151 -6.46 -2.08 13.63
CA GLY A 151 -5.39 -3.02 13.92
C GLY A 151 -4.06 -2.35 14.23
N ASP A 152 -3.23 -3.11 14.90
CA ASP A 152 -1.85 -2.73 15.19
C ASP A 152 -0.95 -3.03 14.00
N THR A 153 0.06 -2.20 13.78
CA THR A 153 1.04 -2.33 12.70
C THR A 153 2.36 -1.65 13.09
N PHE A 154 3.32 -1.66 12.19
CA PHE A 154 4.61 -0.96 12.34
C PHE A 154 4.62 0.36 11.55
N LYS A 155 5.51 1.28 11.92
CA LYS A 155 5.64 2.60 11.26
C LYS A 155 6.38 2.51 9.94
N VAL A 156 7.56 1.93 9.92
CA VAL A 156 8.37 1.69 8.72
C VAL A 156 8.86 0.25 8.70
N GLY A 157 9.14 -0.30 7.54
CA GLY A 157 9.63 -1.67 7.47
C GLY A 157 9.95 -2.16 6.08
N PHE A 158 10.37 -3.41 5.98
CA PHE A 158 10.66 -4.06 4.71
C PHE A 158 10.36 -5.57 4.74
N SER A 159 10.32 -6.17 3.56
CA SER A 159 10.22 -7.63 3.40
C SER A 159 11.19 -8.07 2.29
N PRO A 160 12.18 -8.94 2.61
CA PRO A 160 13.14 -9.45 1.66
C PRO A 160 12.57 -10.63 0.87
N ARG A 161 11.50 -10.39 0.10
CA ARG A 161 10.83 -11.43 -0.67
C ARG A 161 11.72 -11.96 -1.80
N ARG A 162 11.49 -13.21 -2.21
CA ARG A 162 12.30 -13.90 -3.23
C ARG A 162 12.43 -13.09 -4.53
N ALA A 163 11.36 -12.51 -5.03
CA ALA A 163 11.38 -11.78 -6.30
C ALA A 163 11.96 -10.36 -6.16
N LYS A 164 11.62 -9.64 -5.09
CA LYS A 164 12.01 -8.25 -4.86
C LYS A 164 11.93 -7.88 -3.38
N LEU A 165 12.63 -6.82 -3.01
CA LEU A 165 12.48 -6.19 -1.70
C LEU A 165 11.22 -5.32 -1.73
N SER A 166 10.37 -5.45 -0.73
CA SER A 166 9.21 -4.57 -0.54
C SER A 166 9.49 -3.66 0.65
N LEU A 167 9.36 -2.37 0.47
CA LEU A 167 9.64 -1.35 1.48
C LEU A 167 8.32 -0.67 1.85
N TYR A 168 8.06 -0.47 3.13
CA TYR A 168 6.78 -0.01 3.66
C TYR A 168 6.95 1.24 4.50
N GLY A 169 5.95 2.12 4.44
CA GLY A 169 5.86 3.29 5.31
C GLY A 169 6.91 4.37 5.06
N LEU A 170 7.54 4.41 3.86
CA LEU A 170 8.58 5.37 3.53
C LEU A 170 8.00 6.72 3.09
N ASP A 171 8.74 7.81 3.33
CA ASP A 171 8.48 9.08 2.66
C ASP A 171 8.74 8.93 1.15
N ARG A 172 7.69 9.08 0.35
CA ARG A 172 7.71 8.94 -1.11
C ARG A 172 7.52 10.27 -1.80
N SER A 173 8.01 11.36 -1.22
CA SER A 173 8.02 12.67 -1.84
C SER A 173 8.78 12.64 -3.18
N ALA A 174 8.35 13.46 -4.13
CA ALA A 174 8.84 13.42 -5.51
C ALA A 174 10.36 13.61 -5.61
N ASP A 175 10.91 14.50 -4.78
CA ASP A 175 12.36 14.78 -4.71
C ASP A 175 13.19 13.57 -4.28
N LEU A 176 12.67 12.76 -3.37
CA LEU A 176 13.34 11.54 -2.92
C LEU A 176 13.22 10.42 -3.95
N LEU A 177 12.04 10.23 -4.55
CA LEU A 177 11.84 9.22 -5.59
C LEU A 177 12.72 9.48 -6.81
N GLU A 178 12.85 10.73 -7.25
CA GLU A 178 13.70 11.11 -8.39
C GLU A 178 15.18 10.77 -8.14
N ARG A 179 15.66 10.94 -6.90
CA ARG A 179 17.04 10.69 -6.50
C ARG A 179 17.34 9.23 -6.17
N LEU A 180 16.32 8.40 -5.89
CA LEU A 180 16.48 7.06 -5.32
C LEU A 180 17.20 6.08 -6.25
N GLY A 181 16.94 6.13 -7.54
CA GLY A 181 17.47 5.17 -8.52
C GLY A 181 16.40 4.19 -9.02
N LYS A 182 16.77 2.95 -9.34
CA LYS A 182 15.86 1.99 -9.98
C LYS A 182 14.87 1.36 -9.00
N HIS A 183 13.63 1.79 -9.07
CA HIS A 183 12.55 1.33 -8.21
C HIS A 183 11.21 1.20 -8.96
N THR A 184 10.20 0.67 -8.28
CA THR A 184 8.81 0.67 -8.74
C THR A 184 7.90 1.08 -7.58
N VAL A 185 7.03 2.05 -7.83
CA VAL A 185 6.06 2.51 -6.82
C VAL A 185 4.78 1.67 -6.92
N GLY A 186 4.37 1.09 -5.81
CA GLY A 186 3.05 0.47 -5.63
C GLY A 186 2.11 1.38 -4.85
N VAL A 187 0.89 0.91 -4.59
CA VAL A 187 -0.12 1.70 -3.84
C VAL A 187 0.40 2.07 -2.45
N ALA A 188 0.83 1.06 -1.67
CA ALA A 188 1.32 1.26 -0.30
C ALA A 188 2.80 0.90 -0.12
N CYS A 189 3.50 0.50 -1.17
CA CYS A 189 4.85 -0.06 -1.08
C CYS A 189 5.77 0.54 -2.13
N LEU A 190 7.05 0.59 -1.83
CA LEU A 190 8.12 0.78 -2.79
C LEU A 190 8.80 -0.57 -3.04
N TYR A 191 9.13 -0.87 -4.29
CA TYR A 191 9.77 -2.12 -4.66
C TYR A 191 11.13 -1.89 -5.28
N VAL A 192 12.11 -2.67 -4.81
CA VAL A 192 13.50 -2.66 -5.30
C VAL A 192 13.95 -4.11 -5.51
N ASN A 193 14.70 -4.41 -6.57
CA ASN A 193 15.17 -5.79 -6.79
C ASN A 193 16.32 -6.17 -5.85
N LYS A 194 17.24 -5.23 -5.64
CA LYS A 194 18.41 -5.38 -4.77
C LYS A 194 18.86 -4.00 -4.25
N PRO A 195 19.52 -3.91 -3.10
CA PRO A 195 19.95 -2.63 -2.53
C PRO A 195 20.84 -1.80 -3.48
N GLU A 196 21.68 -2.45 -4.31
CA GLU A 196 22.59 -1.78 -5.24
C GLU A 196 21.86 -1.10 -6.43
N ASP A 197 20.58 -1.37 -6.62
CA ASP A 197 19.77 -0.68 -7.65
C ASP A 197 19.38 0.74 -7.22
N VAL A 198 19.56 1.08 -5.93
CA VAL A 198 19.17 2.37 -5.36
C VAL A 198 20.31 3.03 -4.61
N ARG A 199 20.19 4.34 -4.41
CA ARG A 199 21.07 5.11 -3.55
C ARG A 199 20.66 4.90 -2.09
N LEU A 200 21.53 4.21 -1.34
CA LEU A 200 21.25 3.86 0.06
C LEU A 200 21.17 5.07 0.98
N ASP A 201 21.92 6.15 0.69
CA ASP A 201 21.81 7.41 1.42
C ASP A 201 20.43 8.06 1.27
N VAL A 202 19.86 8.01 0.05
CA VAL A 202 18.50 8.49 -0.21
C VAL A 202 17.46 7.58 0.43
N LEU A 203 17.64 6.25 0.37
CA LEU A 203 16.74 5.31 1.03
C LEU A 203 16.74 5.52 2.55
N GLU A 204 17.92 5.75 3.16
CA GLU A 204 18.02 6.05 4.58
C GLU A 204 17.32 7.37 4.94
N GLU A 205 17.44 8.39 4.09
CA GLU A 205 16.71 9.65 4.24
C GLU A 205 15.18 9.44 4.17
N MET A 206 14.69 8.60 3.23
CA MET A 206 13.26 8.25 3.11
C MET A 206 12.73 7.57 4.38
N VAL A 207 13.50 6.64 4.94
CA VAL A 207 13.13 5.95 6.19
C VAL A 207 13.12 6.92 7.35
N ARG A 208 14.16 7.75 7.49
CA ARG A 208 14.30 8.72 8.59
C ARG A 208 13.20 9.78 8.55
N ARG A 209 12.91 10.37 7.39
CA ARG A 209 11.81 11.35 7.27
C ARG A 209 10.46 10.74 7.63
N ALA A 210 10.20 9.49 7.20
CA ALA A 210 8.97 8.80 7.57
C ALA A 210 8.93 8.44 9.07
N TRP A 211 10.07 8.11 9.66
CA TRP A 211 10.19 7.82 11.09
C TRP A 211 9.94 9.05 11.97
N GLU A 212 10.54 10.18 11.62
CA GLU A 212 10.40 11.46 12.32
C GLU A 212 9.07 12.17 12.00
N GLY A 213 8.49 11.84 10.84
CA GLY A 213 7.29 12.49 10.33
C GLY A 213 6.02 12.13 11.11
N ASP A 214 5.03 13.00 10.95
CA ASP A 214 3.69 12.84 11.52
C ASP A 214 2.91 11.72 10.81
N LEU A 215 2.23 10.87 11.58
CA LEU A 215 1.37 9.80 11.07
C LEU A 215 0.17 10.32 10.25
N ARG A 216 -0.17 11.61 10.34
CA ARG A 216 -1.25 12.23 9.54
C ARG A 216 -1.02 12.17 8.04
N GLY A 217 0.23 12.06 7.59
CA GLY A 217 0.59 11.88 6.17
C GLY A 217 0.39 10.45 5.63
N TRP A 218 -0.06 9.52 6.45
CA TRP A 218 -0.27 8.11 6.08
C TRP A 218 -1.69 7.80 5.58
N ALA A 219 -2.63 8.72 5.73
CA ALA A 219 -4.04 8.59 5.38
C ALA A 219 -4.31 8.66 3.87
#